data_6009d4381069f30fe2b303adf0d902ef
#
_entry.id   6009d4381069f30fe2b303adf0d902ef
#
_cell.length_a   1.000
_cell.length_b   1.000
_cell.length_c   1.000
_cell.angle_alpha   90.00
_cell.angle_beta   90.00
_cell.angle_gamma   90.00
#
_symmetry.space_group_name_H-M   'P 1'
#
loop_
_entity.id
_entity.type
_entity.pdbx_description
1 polymer ?
#
loop_
_entity_poly.entity_id
_entity_poly.type
_entity_poly.pdbx_seq_one_letter_code
_entity_poly.pdbx_strand_id
1 'polypeptide(L)'
;MVTRILFVCLGNICRSPMAEGVFRRVAEKEGLSDRFEIDSAGLGDWHIGQPPDHRAQRAARSRGIDITGQQARLVEPEDFERFDLLLVMDRSNYADLKAMAPAHGRAKIGLLLDYALHVRTKDVPDPFFGGTEGFNQALDLIEAAARGLLASLVTQETPPAKHCP
;
A
#
# COMPACT_ATOMS: atom_id res chain seq x y z
N MET A 1 15.80 -11.80 -5.30
CA MET A 1 15.59 -11.23 -3.96
C MET A 1 14.17 -10.71 -3.85
N VAL A 2 13.54 -10.95 -2.71
CA VAL A 2 12.14 -10.54 -2.51
C VAL A 2 12.09 -9.24 -1.72
N THR A 3 11.28 -8.30 -2.21
CA THR A 3 11.01 -7.05 -1.48
C THR A 3 9.67 -7.20 -0.77
N ARG A 4 9.65 -6.90 0.52
CA ARG A 4 8.44 -7.05 1.35
C ARG A 4 7.84 -5.70 1.65
N ILE A 5 6.56 -5.54 1.29
CA ILE A 5 5.85 -4.26 1.38
C ILE A 5 4.58 -4.42 2.21
N LEU A 6 4.41 -3.56 3.20
CA LEU A 6 3.19 -3.50 3.99
C LEU A 6 2.50 -2.18 3.73
N PHE A 7 1.25 -2.25 3.27
CA PHE A 7 0.42 -1.05 3.08
C PHE A 7 -0.40 -0.81 4.35
N VAL A 8 -0.39 0.41 4.85
CA VAL A 8 -1.00 0.73 6.15
C VAL A 8 -1.99 1.89 6.01
N CYS A 9 -3.18 1.72 6.57
CA CYS A 9 -4.14 2.81 6.72
C CYS A 9 -4.74 2.75 8.11
N LEU A 10 -5.78 3.52 8.37
CA LEU A 10 -6.34 3.59 9.72
C LEU A 10 -7.01 2.29 10.14
N GLY A 11 -8.00 1.83 9.36
CA GLY A 11 -8.81 0.66 9.75
C GLY A 11 -8.54 -0.62 9.01
N ASN A 12 -7.73 -0.60 7.97
CA ASN A 12 -7.39 -1.75 7.14
C ASN A 12 -8.63 -2.41 6.49
N ILE A 13 -9.61 -1.61 6.12
CA ILE A 13 -10.75 -2.12 5.36
C ILE A 13 -11.03 -1.37 4.05
N CYS A 14 -10.41 -0.24 3.82
CA CYS A 14 -10.62 0.52 2.57
C CYS A 14 -9.32 0.75 1.81
N ARG A 15 -8.54 1.75 2.22
CA ARG A 15 -7.38 2.20 1.43
C ARG A 15 -6.26 1.17 1.35
N SER A 16 -5.83 0.61 2.47
CA SER A 16 -4.70 -0.32 2.44
C SER A 16 -5.04 -1.64 1.76
N PRO A 17 -6.27 -2.21 1.93
CA PRO A 17 -6.63 -3.38 1.14
C PRO A 17 -6.64 -3.11 -0.36
N MET A 18 -7.14 -1.94 -0.77
CA MET A 18 -7.14 -1.56 -2.18
C MET A 18 -5.71 -1.41 -2.69
N ALA A 19 -4.82 -0.79 -1.89
CA ALA A 19 -3.42 -0.62 -2.28
C ALA A 19 -2.73 -1.97 -2.45
N GLU A 20 -2.97 -2.89 -1.53
CA GLU A 20 -2.43 -4.24 -1.63
C GLU A 20 -2.89 -4.91 -2.93
N GLY A 21 -4.19 -4.86 -3.20
CA GLY A 21 -4.75 -5.49 -4.40
C GLY A 21 -4.24 -4.86 -5.68
N VAL A 22 -4.17 -3.53 -5.72
CA VAL A 22 -3.69 -2.81 -6.89
C VAL A 22 -2.22 -3.15 -7.17
N PHE A 23 -1.38 -3.13 -6.13
CA PHE A 23 0.04 -3.39 -6.34
C PHE A 23 0.27 -4.84 -6.81
N ARG A 24 -0.47 -5.79 -6.23
CA ARG A 24 -0.39 -7.18 -6.70
C ARG A 24 -0.71 -7.28 -8.19
N ARG A 25 -1.76 -6.58 -8.61
CA ARG A 25 -2.19 -6.60 -10.00
C ARG A 25 -1.16 -5.96 -10.93
N VAL A 26 -0.60 -4.82 -10.52
CA VAL A 26 0.41 -4.13 -11.31
C VAL A 26 1.66 -5.01 -11.46
N ALA A 27 2.10 -5.64 -10.37
CA ALA A 27 3.26 -6.53 -10.41
C ALA A 27 2.98 -7.77 -11.28
N GLU A 28 1.77 -8.32 -11.16
CA GLU A 28 1.38 -9.49 -11.94
C GLU A 28 1.41 -9.21 -13.44
N LYS A 29 0.88 -8.06 -13.85
CA LYS A 29 0.86 -7.70 -15.26
C LYS A 29 2.26 -7.55 -15.86
N GLU A 30 3.23 -7.21 -15.02
CA GLU A 30 4.61 -7.07 -15.48
C GLU A 30 5.42 -8.36 -15.30
N GLY A 31 4.77 -9.44 -14.85
CA GLY A 31 5.46 -10.69 -14.63
C GLY A 31 6.39 -10.70 -13.43
N LEU A 32 6.14 -9.82 -12.46
CA LEU A 32 7.04 -9.61 -11.33
C LEU A 32 6.47 -10.06 -9.98
N SER A 33 5.37 -10.84 -9.98
CA SER A 33 4.72 -11.26 -8.74
C SER A 33 5.68 -11.94 -7.77
N ASP A 34 6.60 -12.74 -8.28
CA ASP A 34 7.52 -13.50 -7.43
C ASP A 34 8.57 -12.62 -6.76
N ARG A 35 8.68 -11.37 -7.15
CA ARG A 35 9.64 -10.45 -6.57
C ARG A 35 9.15 -9.76 -5.31
N PHE A 36 7.87 -9.92 -4.97
CA PHE A 36 7.27 -9.15 -3.87
C PHE A 36 6.48 -10.03 -2.92
N GLU A 37 6.62 -9.73 -1.63
CA GLU A 37 5.73 -10.24 -0.61
C GLU A 37 4.93 -9.02 -0.15
N ILE A 38 3.61 -9.06 -0.26
CA ILE A 38 2.74 -7.90 -0.09
C ILE A 38 1.67 -8.22 0.94
N ASP A 39 1.41 -7.27 1.84
CA ASP A 39 0.37 -7.42 2.85
C ASP A 39 -0.17 -6.04 3.19
N SER A 40 -1.18 -5.97 4.04
CA SER A 40 -1.72 -4.72 4.54
C SER A 40 -2.13 -4.86 5.99
N ALA A 41 -2.19 -3.73 6.70
CA ALA A 41 -2.52 -3.69 8.12
C ALA A 41 -3.13 -2.34 8.49
N GLY A 42 -3.71 -2.24 9.67
CA GLY A 42 -4.31 -1.02 10.16
C GLY A 42 -3.66 -0.53 11.45
N LEU A 43 -3.85 0.75 11.70
CA LEU A 43 -3.37 1.37 12.93
C LEU A 43 -4.36 1.19 14.07
N GLY A 44 -5.64 0.98 13.78
CA GLY A 44 -6.67 0.76 14.76
C GLY A 44 -7.27 -0.63 14.68
N ASP A 45 -7.90 -1.06 15.77
CA ASP A 45 -8.39 -2.42 15.94
C ASP A 45 -9.89 -2.60 15.69
N TRP A 46 -10.55 -1.59 15.14
CA TRP A 46 -12.01 -1.60 15.02
C TRP A 46 -12.55 -2.73 14.16
N HIS A 47 -11.77 -3.20 13.20
CA HIS A 47 -12.25 -4.11 12.16
C HIS A 47 -11.46 -5.42 12.06
N ILE A 48 -10.67 -5.74 13.09
CA ILE A 48 -9.83 -6.95 13.04
C ILE A 48 -10.65 -8.17 12.63
N GLY A 49 -10.13 -8.91 11.66
CA GLY A 49 -10.76 -10.13 11.15
C GLY A 49 -11.82 -9.91 10.10
N GLN A 50 -12.23 -8.67 9.86
CA GLN A 50 -13.27 -8.37 8.88
C GLN A 50 -12.69 -8.31 7.47
N PRO A 51 -13.50 -8.65 6.45
CA PRO A 51 -13.08 -8.44 5.07
C PRO A 51 -13.06 -6.95 4.74
N PRO A 52 -12.49 -6.56 3.61
CA PRO A 52 -12.57 -5.16 3.18
C PRO A 52 -14.01 -4.67 3.06
N ASP A 53 -14.19 -3.37 3.22
CA ASP A 53 -15.48 -2.72 3.05
C ASP A 53 -16.09 -3.11 1.70
N HIS A 54 -17.41 -3.35 1.66
CA HIS A 54 -18.08 -3.78 0.43
C HIS A 54 -17.91 -2.80 -0.72
N ARG A 55 -17.87 -1.50 -0.41
CA ARG A 55 -17.68 -0.48 -1.44
C ARG A 55 -16.25 -0.53 -1.99
N ALA A 56 -15.27 -0.81 -1.13
CA ALA A 56 -13.90 -1.01 -1.58
C ALA A 56 -13.79 -2.23 -2.47
N GLN A 57 -14.43 -3.33 -2.08
CA GLN A 57 -14.45 -4.54 -2.89
C GLN A 57 -15.08 -4.30 -4.26
N ARG A 58 -16.21 -3.57 -4.28
CA ARG A 58 -16.91 -3.28 -5.52
C ARG A 58 -16.10 -2.39 -6.44
N ALA A 59 -15.48 -1.36 -5.88
CA ALA A 59 -14.66 -0.45 -6.67
C ALA A 59 -13.45 -1.18 -7.26
N ALA A 60 -12.79 -2.02 -6.47
CA ALA A 60 -11.66 -2.81 -6.95
C ALA A 60 -12.10 -3.79 -8.03
N ARG A 61 -13.22 -4.47 -7.82
CA ARG A 61 -13.73 -5.45 -8.79
C ARG A 61 -14.03 -4.80 -10.12
N SER A 62 -14.52 -3.56 -10.13
CA SER A 62 -14.80 -2.86 -11.38
C SER A 62 -13.55 -2.64 -12.21
N ARG A 63 -12.38 -2.79 -11.62
CA ARG A 63 -11.09 -2.65 -12.30
C ARG A 63 -10.36 -3.99 -12.44
N GLY A 64 -11.06 -5.08 -12.19
CA GLY A 64 -10.50 -6.43 -12.34
C GLY A 64 -9.64 -6.87 -11.16
N ILE A 65 -9.83 -6.25 -10.00
CA ILE A 65 -9.03 -6.55 -8.80
C ILE A 65 -9.91 -7.19 -7.74
N ASP A 66 -9.51 -8.37 -7.24
CA ASP A 66 -10.25 -9.08 -6.21
C ASP A 66 -9.52 -8.93 -4.87
N ILE A 67 -10.17 -8.26 -3.92
CA ILE A 67 -9.62 -8.11 -2.57
C ILE A 67 -10.44 -8.84 -1.53
N THR A 68 -11.36 -9.72 -1.94
CA THR A 68 -12.30 -10.37 -1.02
C THR A 68 -11.63 -11.31 -0.03
N GLY A 69 -10.46 -11.82 -0.35
CA GLY A 69 -9.75 -12.76 0.54
C GLY A 69 -8.95 -12.12 1.64
N GLN A 70 -8.87 -10.79 1.68
CA GLN A 70 -8.10 -10.10 2.70
C GLN A 70 -8.89 -10.01 4.01
N GLN A 71 -8.16 -9.97 5.13
CA GLN A 71 -8.76 -9.77 6.46
C GLN A 71 -7.99 -8.69 7.19
N ALA A 72 -8.73 -7.81 7.86
CA ALA A 72 -8.11 -6.71 8.59
C ALA A 72 -7.28 -7.23 9.77
N ARG A 73 -6.11 -6.63 9.97
CA ARG A 73 -5.25 -6.91 11.11
C ARG A 73 -4.56 -5.63 11.57
N LEU A 74 -4.02 -5.65 12.78
CA LEU A 74 -3.24 -4.53 13.29
C LEU A 74 -1.80 -4.62 12.85
N VAL A 75 -1.16 -3.46 12.74
CA VAL A 75 0.30 -3.40 12.63
C VAL A 75 0.88 -3.94 13.93
N GLU A 76 1.90 -4.77 13.81
CA GLU A 76 2.59 -5.39 14.95
C GLU A 76 4.05 -4.95 14.98
N PRO A 77 4.71 -5.00 16.14
CA PRO A 77 6.14 -4.61 16.21
C PRO A 77 7.01 -5.39 15.24
N GLU A 78 6.70 -6.65 15.00
CA GLU A 78 7.44 -7.50 14.08
C GLU A 78 7.41 -7.00 12.64
N ASP A 79 6.35 -6.26 12.28
CA ASP A 79 6.23 -5.73 10.93
C ASP A 79 7.38 -4.79 10.57
N PHE A 80 7.90 -4.05 11.57
CA PHE A 80 9.00 -3.12 11.34
C PHE A 80 10.34 -3.83 11.07
N GLU A 81 10.42 -5.10 11.39
CA GLU A 81 11.59 -5.93 11.09
C GLU A 81 11.38 -6.79 9.86
N ARG A 82 10.16 -7.26 9.66
CA ARG A 82 9.84 -8.19 8.58
C ARG A 82 9.76 -7.52 7.21
N PHE A 83 9.20 -6.32 7.16
CA PHE A 83 8.98 -5.65 5.88
C PHE A 83 10.11 -4.69 5.54
N ASP A 84 10.37 -4.52 4.26
CA ASP A 84 11.34 -3.55 3.78
C ASP A 84 10.74 -2.15 3.73
N LEU A 85 9.47 -2.07 3.34
CA LEU A 85 8.75 -0.81 3.22
C LEU A 85 7.42 -0.90 3.95
N LEU A 86 7.12 0.11 4.74
CA LEU A 86 5.79 0.32 5.30
C LEU A 86 5.26 1.60 4.68
N LEU A 87 4.24 1.48 3.82
CA LEU A 87 3.72 2.62 3.07
C LEU A 87 2.33 2.98 3.55
N VAL A 88 2.19 4.20 4.03
CA VAL A 88 0.94 4.70 4.60
C VAL A 88 0.16 5.52 3.60
N MET A 89 -1.13 5.70 3.88
CA MET A 89 -2.04 6.35 2.94
C MET A 89 -2.10 7.85 3.08
N ASP A 90 -1.81 8.38 4.28
CA ASP A 90 -1.85 9.83 4.48
C ASP A 90 -0.88 10.24 5.57
N ARG A 91 -0.73 11.56 5.74
CA ARG A 91 0.23 12.10 6.71
C ARG A 91 -0.16 11.80 8.16
N SER A 92 -1.45 11.66 8.44
CA SER A 92 -1.91 11.27 9.77
C SER A 92 -1.48 9.83 10.08
N ASN A 93 -1.66 8.93 9.12
CA ASN A 93 -1.16 7.56 9.26
C ASN A 93 0.35 7.55 9.47
N TYR A 94 1.06 8.41 8.75
CA TYR A 94 2.52 8.49 8.85
C TYR A 94 2.95 8.85 10.28
N ALA A 95 2.34 9.88 10.85
CA ALA A 95 2.68 10.31 12.20
C ALA A 95 2.41 9.21 13.22
N ASP A 96 1.27 8.54 13.11
CA ASP A 96 0.89 7.48 14.04
C ASP A 96 1.82 6.28 13.92
N LEU A 97 2.16 5.89 12.70
CA LEU A 97 3.04 4.74 12.49
C LEU A 97 4.45 5.03 13.00
N LYS A 98 4.95 6.23 12.75
CA LYS A 98 6.27 6.64 13.25
C LYS A 98 6.31 6.61 14.78
N ALA A 99 5.22 7.02 15.42
CA ALA A 99 5.17 7.05 16.88
C ALA A 99 5.24 5.66 17.50
N MET A 100 4.78 4.63 16.78
CA MET A 100 4.80 3.27 17.30
C MET A 100 5.99 2.45 16.81
N ALA A 101 6.84 3.03 15.95
CA ALA A 101 7.98 2.30 15.42
C ALA A 101 9.03 2.07 16.50
N PRO A 102 9.56 0.84 16.62
CA PRO A 102 10.63 0.59 17.56
C PRO A 102 11.93 1.25 17.09
N ALA A 103 12.82 1.54 18.04
CA ALA A 103 14.08 2.24 17.75
C ALA A 103 14.95 1.49 16.75
N HIS A 104 14.81 0.16 16.68
CA HIS A 104 15.69 -0.68 15.86
C HIS A 104 15.01 -1.27 14.64
N GLY A 105 13.84 -0.77 14.29
CA GLY A 105 13.14 -1.28 13.11
C GLY A 105 13.91 -0.99 11.83
N ARG A 106 14.06 -2.00 10.98
CA ARG A 106 14.80 -1.82 9.72
C ARG A 106 13.94 -1.30 8.57
N ALA A 107 12.63 -1.39 8.71
CA ALA A 107 11.71 -1.00 7.64
C ALA A 107 11.77 0.50 7.38
N LYS A 108 11.69 0.86 6.13
CA LYS A 108 11.56 2.26 5.73
C LYS A 108 10.09 2.62 5.74
N ILE A 109 9.74 3.71 6.42
CA ILE A 109 8.36 4.19 6.48
C ILE A 109 8.21 5.37 5.52
N GLY A 110 7.18 5.33 4.69
CA GLY A 110 6.95 6.40 3.72
C GLY A 110 5.49 6.54 3.35
N LEU A 111 5.20 7.59 2.60
CA LEU A 111 3.87 7.86 2.07
C LEU A 111 3.75 7.20 0.69
N LEU A 112 2.65 6.46 0.49
CA LEU A 112 2.42 5.82 -0.80
C LEU A 112 2.44 6.84 -1.94
N LEU A 113 1.81 8.00 -1.74
CA LEU A 113 1.68 9.00 -2.81
C LEU A 113 3.00 9.71 -3.15
N ASP A 114 4.07 9.49 -2.38
CA ASP A 114 5.37 9.98 -2.80
C ASP A 114 5.85 9.33 -4.10
N TYR A 115 5.28 8.16 -4.44
CA TYR A 115 5.63 7.45 -5.66
C TYR A 115 4.77 7.83 -6.85
N ALA A 116 3.73 8.64 -6.64
CA ALA A 116 2.86 9.11 -7.71
C ALA A 116 3.41 10.44 -8.25
N LEU A 117 4.25 10.36 -9.26
CA LEU A 117 5.07 11.50 -9.70
C LEU A 117 4.30 12.73 -10.15
N HIS A 118 3.08 12.55 -10.67
CA HIS A 118 2.29 13.66 -11.20
C HIS A 118 1.16 14.07 -10.27
N VAL A 119 1.15 13.55 -9.05
CA VAL A 119 0.12 13.85 -8.07
C VAL A 119 0.71 14.76 -7.00
N ARG A 120 0.04 15.87 -6.73
CA ARG A 120 0.55 16.85 -5.76
C ARG A 120 0.19 16.53 -4.33
N THR A 121 -0.94 15.86 -4.10
CA THR A 121 -1.36 15.54 -2.74
C THR A 121 -0.50 14.43 -2.17
N LYS A 122 -0.31 14.47 -0.85
CA LYS A 122 0.38 13.42 -0.12
C LYS A 122 -0.59 12.46 0.54
N ASP A 123 -1.88 12.77 0.47
CA ASP A 123 -2.90 12.02 1.20
C ASP A 123 -3.87 11.37 0.22
N VAL A 124 -4.03 10.04 0.36
CA VAL A 124 -5.16 9.34 -0.24
C VAL A 124 -6.35 9.64 0.68
N PRO A 125 -7.38 10.34 0.21
CA PRO A 125 -8.52 10.66 1.08
C PRO A 125 -9.16 9.38 1.61
N ASP A 126 -9.63 9.42 2.87
CA ASP A 126 -10.32 8.28 3.44
C ASP A 126 -11.76 8.27 2.91
N PRO A 127 -12.13 7.26 2.10
CA PRO A 127 -13.46 7.25 1.49
C PRO A 127 -14.55 6.68 2.39
N PHE A 128 -14.22 6.27 3.61
CA PHE A 128 -15.16 5.53 4.47
C PHE A 128 -16.49 6.23 4.66
N PHE A 129 -16.46 7.53 4.88
CA PHE A 129 -17.67 8.32 5.10
C PHE A 129 -18.21 8.97 3.82
N GLY A 130 -17.62 8.68 2.67
CA GLY A 130 -18.05 9.23 1.40
C GLY A 130 -18.84 8.23 0.58
N GLY A 131 -19.19 8.62 -0.64
CA GLY A 131 -19.89 7.75 -1.57
C GLY A 131 -18.95 6.97 -2.47
N THR A 132 -19.55 6.30 -3.46
CA THR A 132 -18.81 5.48 -4.43
C THR A 132 -17.70 6.25 -5.12
N GLU A 133 -17.95 7.52 -5.43
CA GLU A 133 -16.95 8.35 -6.12
C GLU A 133 -15.68 8.51 -5.29
N GLY A 134 -15.80 8.59 -3.97
CA GLY A 134 -14.64 8.67 -3.11
C GLY A 134 -13.74 7.45 -3.22
N PHE A 135 -14.35 6.26 -3.35
CA PHE A 135 -13.57 5.03 -3.54
C PHE A 135 -12.87 5.03 -4.88
N ASN A 136 -13.52 5.51 -5.93
CA ASN A 136 -12.89 5.59 -7.24
C ASN A 136 -11.74 6.59 -7.27
N GLN A 137 -11.90 7.72 -6.61
CA GLN A 137 -10.82 8.72 -6.51
C GLN A 137 -9.62 8.15 -5.75
N ALA A 138 -9.87 7.45 -4.65
CA ALA A 138 -8.81 6.82 -3.90
C ALA A 138 -8.07 5.79 -4.77
N LEU A 139 -8.80 4.98 -5.53
CA LEU A 139 -8.19 4.01 -6.42
C LEU A 139 -7.35 4.65 -7.52
N ASP A 140 -7.81 5.77 -8.09
CA ASP A 140 -7.03 6.48 -9.10
C ASP A 140 -5.67 6.89 -8.55
N LEU A 141 -5.64 7.43 -7.34
CA LEU A 141 -4.40 7.84 -6.68
C LEU A 141 -3.53 6.63 -6.36
N ILE A 142 -4.13 5.58 -5.84
CA ILE A 142 -3.42 4.36 -5.49
C ILE A 142 -2.80 3.71 -6.72
N GLU A 143 -3.53 3.66 -7.83
CA GLU A 143 -2.98 3.09 -9.07
C GLU A 143 -1.79 3.88 -9.58
N ALA A 144 -1.88 5.20 -9.57
CA ALA A 144 -0.76 6.03 -10.00
C ALA A 144 0.47 5.78 -9.14
N ALA A 145 0.27 5.70 -7.82
CA ALA A 145 1.37 5.45 -6.90
C ALA A 145 1.94 4.04 -7.05
N ALA A 146 1.08 3.05 -7.25
CA ALA A 146 1.52 1.66 -7.39
C ALA A 146 2.43 1.50 -8.62
N ARG A 147 2.08 2.13 -9.72
CA ARG A 147 2.91 2.08 -10.92
C ARG A 147 4.26 2.75 -10.69
N GLY A 148 4.26 3.90 -10.03
CA GLY A 148 5.51 4.60 -9.70
C GLY A 148 6.35 3.81 -8.72
N LEU A 149 5.73 3.17 -7.75
CA LEU A 149 6.42 2.34 -6.77
C LEU A 149 7.09 1.16 -7.46
N LEU A 150 6.37 0.45 -8.31
CA LEU A 150 6.94 -0.69 -9.03
C LEU A 150 8.13 -0.25 -9.88
N ALA A 151 7.97 0.84 -10.63
CA ALA A 151 9.06 1.34 -11.46
C ALA A 151 10.29 1.69 -10.62
N SER A 152 10.08 2.31 -9.46
CA SER A 152 11.17 2.68 -8.56
C SER A 152 11.90 1.44 -8.04
N LEU A 153 11.16 0.42 -7.64
CA LEU A 153 11.77 -0.79 -7.07
C LEU A 153 12.52 -1.60 -8.13
N VAL A 154 11.98 -1.70 -9.32
CA VAL A 154 12.64 -2.41 -10.42
C VAL A 154 13.94 -1.69 -10.81
N THR A 155 13.91 -0.37 -10.87
CA THR A 155 15.09 0.40 -11.19
C THR A 155 16.20 0.23 -10.16
N GLN A 156 15.83 0.15 -8.89
CA GLN A 156 16.80 -0.06 -7.82
C GLN A 156 17.42 -1.44 -7.84
N GLU A 157 16.65 -2.45 -8.24
CA GLU A 157 17.15 -3.81 -8.30
C GLU A 157 18.03 -4.05 -9.49
N THR A 158 17.83 -3.31 -10.56
CA THR A 158 18.66 -3.42 -11.75
C THR A 158 19.86 -2.52 -11.53
N PRO A 159 21.05 -3.06 -11.46
CA PRO A 159 22.22 -2.22 -11.28
C PRO A 159 22.27 -1.23 -12.42
N PRO A 160 22.63 -0.03 -12.14
CA PRO A 160 22.74 0.96 -13.18
C PRO A 160 23.71 0.43 -14.17
N ALA A 161 23.27 0.54 -15.33
CA ALA A 161 24.02 0.06 -16.36
C ALA A 161 25.33 0.66 -16.23
N LYS A 162 26.08 0.07 -15.78
CA LYS A 162 27.18 0.46 -15.55
C LYS A 162 27.62 1.33 -16.42
N HIS A 163 27.24 1.98 -16.73
CA HIS A 163 27.58 2.80 -17.33
C HIS A 163 28.62 2.93 -17.64
N CYS A 164 28.72 2.86 -18.04
CA CYS A 164 29.53 3.04 -18.26
C CYS A 164 30.08 3.82 -18.53
N PRO A 165 30.68 4.11 -18.61
CA PRO A 165 31.25 5.17 -18.75
C PRO A 165 31.36 5.49 -19.91
#